data_14f48172c5d8cdccec37f908a36546e2
#
_entry.id   14f48172c5d8cdccec37f908a36546e2
#
_cell.length_a   1.000
_cell.length_b   1.000
_cell.length_c   1.000
_cell.angle_alpha   90.00
_cell.angle_beta   90.00
_cell.angle_gamma   90.00
#
_symmetry.space_group_name_H-M   'P 1'
#
loop_
_entity.id
_entity.type
_entity.pdbx_description
1 polymer ?
#
loop_
_entity_poly.entity_id
_entity_poly.type
_entity_poly.pdbx_seq_one_letter_code
_entity_poly.pdbx_strand_id
1 'polypeptide(L)'
;MSADSVNSGSAVREPDPYRVSRRSLRVRWRLLPWWVKVTLVYLAARVLTTIMVIEVARQQGPNSWTGAKPGYLDFASLWDARWYEIIGIGGYPRELPLADDGHVAENAWAFLPLYPGATEAATLLGLPWKLAAVIVAVTAGYGAALVLHRLMLRFLEPDRALFAVVLFSIAPVSPIMQFGYAESLGFLWVALALLLLVDRRYGWLVPVVLAWAFTRPGALAFALTLGLHFVWRWWHRDRDPFPPREQLVVIGVGLFTVLAGFAWPLIVWGVTGQVDGYTETELAWRSAYIGRQELVPLTPWFQGGAWWATWVGLPAWVGIAAVGVLAVGFAAMLFLPAVRRLGVDIRFWLASYGLYLFAVFFPQSSTFRILAPLFPIVGALAVPRARWYRWSIVLLLIALQYWWLAGVWRVDDYDWTPP
;
A
#
# COMPACT_ATOMS: atom_id res chain seq x y z
N MET A 1 67.52 54.67 21.54
CA MET A 1 66.15 55.13 21.29
C MET A 1 65.48 54.08 20.49
N SER A 2 64.86 53.37 21.18
CA SER A 2 63.50 52.98 21.51
C SER A 2 62.93 51.93 20.51
N ALA A 3 62.89 50.75 21.01
CA ALA A 3 62.23 49.59 20.42
C ALA A 3 60.70 49.70 20.63
N ASP A 4 59.93 49.32 19.64
CA ASP A 4 58.54 48.87 19.87
C ASP A 4 58.31 47.54 19.20
N SER A 5 58.25 46.49 20.04
CA SER A 5 57.87 45.14 19.66
C SER A 5 56.35 45.07 19.65
N VAL A 6 55.77 44.88 18.47
CA VAL A 6 54.34 44.58 18.32
C VAL A 6 54.12 43.10 18.57
N ASN A 7 53.53 42.81 19.70
CA ASN A 7 53.11 41.47 20.12
C ASN A 7 51.78 41.13 19.42
N SER A 8 51.82 40.32 18.36
CA SER A 8 50.64 39.77 17.69
C SER A 8 50.11 38.56 18.45
N GLY A 9 49.23 38.80 19.41
CA GLY A 9 48.49 37.75 20.10
C GLY A 9 47.61 36.97 19.16
N SER A 10 47.99 35.77 18.80
CA SER A 10 47.11 34.81 18.11
C SER A 10 45.96 34.40 19.04
N ALA A 11 44.80 34.98 18.85
CA ALA A 11 43.59 34.54 19.54
C ALA A 11 43.31 33.07 19.17
N VAL A 12 43.54 32.20 20.10
CA VAL A 12 43.11 30.78 20.04
C VAL A 12 41.58 30.82 20.02
N ARG A 13 40.97 30.59 18.85
CA ARG A 13 39.52 30.39 18.75
C ARG A 13 39.11 29.16 19.56
N GLU A 14 38.39 29.37 20.64
CA GLU A 14 37.74 28.28 21.34
C GLU A 14 36.91 27.40 20.39
N PRO A 15 37.03 26.08 20.48
CA PRO A 15 36.26 25.19 19.61
C PRO A 15 34.77 25.32 19.92
N ASP A 16 33.97 25.71 18.93
CA ASP A 16 32.53 25.83 18.99
C ASP A 16 31.92 24.48 19.53
N PRO A 17 31.38 24.44 20.75
CA PRO A 17 30.84 23.23 21.36
C PRO A 17 29.72 22.59 20.54
N TYR A 18 29.00 23.34 19.71
CA TYR A 18 27.97 22.85 18.81
C TYR A 18 28.52 22.13 17.57
N ARG A 19 29.74 22.42 17.13
CA ARG A 19 30.38 21.71 16.02
C ARG A 19 30.77 20.28 16.39
N VAL A 20 31.21 20.05 17.60
CA VAL A 20 31.57 18.71 18.12
C VAL A 20 30.31 17.83 18.24
N SER A 21 29.19 18.41 18.68
CA SER A 21 27.90 17.74 18.82
C SER A 21 27.35 17.19 17.49
N ARG A 22 27.34 17.98 16.42
CA ARG A 22 26.82 17.56 15.10
C ARG A 22 27.67 16.46 14.44
N ARG A 23 28.98 16.47 14.66
CA ARG A 23 29.88 15.42 14.13
C ARG A 23 29.67 14.11 14.86
N SER A 24 29.45 14.14 16.17
CA SER A 24 29.16 12.95 17.00
C SER A 24 27.82 12.31 16.64
N LEU A 25 26.75 13.10 16.37
CA LEU A 25 25.44 12.62 15.96
C LEU A 25 25.47 11.91 14.60
N ARG A 26 26.20 12.46 13.63
CA ARG A 26 26.37 11.81 12.31
C ARG A 26 27.10 10.49 12.40
N VAL A 27 28.14 10.41 13.25
CA VAL A 27 28.88 9.16 13.48
C VAL A 27 27.98 8.14 14.17
N ARG A 28 27.28 8.53 15.23
CA ARG A 28 26.31 7.65 15.93
C ARG A 28 25.25 7.13 14.98
N TRP A 29 24.65 7.98 14.13
CA TRP A 29 23.67 7.57 13.12
C TRP A 29 24.24 6.52 12.15
N ARG A 30 25.48 6.69 11.67
CA ARG A 30 26.13 5.73 10.77
C ARG A 30 26.35 4.37 11.44
N LEU A 31 26.65 4.34 12.73
CA LEU A 31 26.90 3.14 13.49
C LEU A 31 25.63 2.38 13.92
N LEU A 32 24.45 3.01 13.85
CA LEU A 32 23.20 2.33 14.17
C LEU A 32 22.95 1.13 13.24
N PRO A 33 22.47 0.01 13.76
CA PRO A 33 21.98 -1.12 12.97
C PRO A 33 20.91 -0.66 11.99
N TRP A 34 20.84 -1.31 10.83
CA TRP A 34 19.89 -0.93 9.78
C TRP A 34 18.42 -0.95 10.26
N TRP A 35 18.05 -1.95 11.04
CA TRP A 35 16.69 -2.09 11.57
C TRP A 35 16.32 -0.95 12.53
N VAL A 36 17.26 -0.48 13.35
CA VAL A 36 17.04 0.70 14.23
C VAL A 36 16.75 1.95 13.39
N LYS A 37 17.47 2.16 12.28
CA LYS A 37 17.22 3.27 11.38
C LYS A 37 15.82 3.21 10.76
N VAL A 38 15.40 2.02 10.30
CA VAL A 38 14.04 1.78 9.78
C VAL A 38 13.00 2.03 10.86
N THR A 39 13.20 1.52 12.08
CA THR A 39 12.31 1.75 13.22
C THR A 39 12.13 3.23 13.51
N LEU A 40 13.22 3.98 13.60
CA LEU A 40 13.15 5.42 13.87
C LEU A 40 12.43 6.19 12.78
N VAL A 41 12.67 5.85 11.52
CA VAL A 41 11.97 6.45 10.36
C VAL A 41 10.48 6.13 10.43
N TYR A 42 10.12 4.86 10.62
CA TYR A 42 8.73 4.45 10.65
C TYR A 42 7.97 5.09 11.82
N LEU A 43 8.54 5.06 13.03
CA LEU A 43 7.93 5.67 14.21
C LEU A 43 7.77 7.18 14.05
N ALA A 44 8.78 7.88 13.54
CA ALA A 44 8.68 9.32 13.27
C ALA A 44 7.54 9.65 12.29
N ALA A 45 7.40 8.83 11.22
CA ALA A 45 6.29 8.97 10.28
C ALA A 45 4.94 8.68 10.94
N ARG A 46 4.84 7.66 11.81
CA ARG A 46 3.59 7.37 12.55
C ARG A 46 3.21 8.47 13.52
N VAL A 47 4.18 9.06 14.22
CA VAL A 47 3.95 10.22 15.09
C VAL A 47 3.44 11.42 14.27
N LEU A 48 4.07 11.73 13.15
CA LEU A 48 3.61 12.81 12.25
C LEU A 48 2.18 12.55 11.78
N THR A 49 1.89 11.34 11.30
CA THR A 49 0.54 10.95 10.87
C THR A 49 -0.47 11.05 12.02
N THR A 50 -0.10 10.62 13.23
CA THR A 50 -1.01 10.73 14.41
C THR A 50 -1.37 12.17 14.73
N ILE A 51 -0.40 13.09 14.63
CA ILE A 51 -0.67 14.54 14.83
C ILE A 51 -1.67 15.03 13.77
N MET A 52 -1.48 14.68 12.50
CA MET A 52 -2.40 15.05 11.42
C MET A 52 -3.79 14.46 11.63
N VAL A 53 -3.88 13.17 12.01
CA VAL A 53 -5.14 12.48 12.28
C VAL A 53 -5.92 13.18 13.40
N ILE A 54 -5.26 13.51 14.53
CA ILE A 54 -5.89 14.21 15.64
C ILE A 54 -6.39 15.59 15.21
N GLU A 55 -5.61 16.31 14.41
CA GLU A 55 -5.99 17.63 13.90
C GLU A 55 -7.22 17.56 12.98
N VAL A 56 -7.23 16.63 12.03
CA VAL A 56 -8.36 16.44 11.11
C VAL A 56 -9.60 15.91 11.84
N ALA A 57 -9.44 14.98 12.79
CA ALA A 57 -10.55 14.46 13.59
C ALA A 57 -11.22 15.57 14.44
N ARG A 58 -10.46 16.53 14.97
CA ARG A 58 -11.00 17.69 15.68
C ARG A 58 -11.86 18.61 14.80
N GLN A 59 -11.65 18.59 13.51
CA GLN A 59 -12.39 19.39 12.53
C GLN A 59 -13.63 18.66 11.98
N GLN A 60 -13.78 17.35 12.28
CA GLN A 60 -14.91 16.57 11.78
C GLN A 60 -16.22 16.98 12.46
N GLY A 61 -17.22 17.27 11.65
CA GLY A 61 -18.60 17.52 12.08
C GLY A 61 -19.31 16.24 12.57
N PRO A 62 -20.53 16.36 13.09
CA PRO A 62 -21.37 15.20 13.39
C PRO A 62 -21.73 14.46 12.09
N ASN A 63 -21.73 13.14 12.15
CA ASN A 63 -22.09 12.29 11.01
C ASN A 63 -22.74 10.99 11.52
N SER A 64 -23.29 10.18 10.63
CA SER A 64 -23.99 8.93 10.98
C SER A 64 -23.05 7.85 11.56
N TRP A 65 -21.72 7.99 11.45
CA TRP A 65 -20.73 7.00 11.86
C TRP A 65 -20.16 7.27 13.25
N THR A 66 -19.90 8.55 13.54
CA THR A 66 -19.34 9.02 14.81
C THR A 66 -20.02 10.33 15.21
N GLY A 67 -19.93 10.71 16.49
CA GLY A 67 -20.25 12.08 16.90
C GLY A 67 -19.27 13.09 16.30
N ALA A 68 -19.51 14.38 16.55
CA ALA A 68 -18.56 15.43 16.20
C ALA A 68 -17.23 15.24 16.95
N LYS A 69 -16.12 15.58 16.30
CA LYS A 69 -14.76 15.56 16.87
C LYS A 69 -14.42 14.21 17.51
N PRO A 70 -14.49 13.09 16.73
CA PRO A 70 -14.22 11.76 17.26
C PRO A 70 -12.82 11.64 17.86
N GLY A 71 -12.66 10.71 18.80
CA GLY A 71 -11.35 10.31 19.30
C GLY A 71 -10.52 9.59 18.21
N TYR A 72 -9.22 9.46 18.46
CA TYR A 72 -8.31 8.83 17.49
C TYR A 72 -8.78 7.44 17.02
N LEU A 73 -9.17 6.56 17.95
CA LEU A 73 -9.59 5.19 17.62
C LEU A 73 -10.90 5.16 16.83
N ASP A 74 -11.84 6.05 17.11
CA ASP A 74 -13.08 6.15 16.36
C ASP A 74 -12.82 6.64 14.94
N PHE A 75 -11.98 7.67 14.79
CA PHE A 75 -11.58 8.18 13.51
C PHE A 75 -10.77 7.16 12.68
N ALA A 76 -9.89 6.38 13.32
CA ALA A 76 -9.10 5.32 12.68
C ALA A 76 -9.92 4.06 12.35
N SER A 77 -11.17 3.98 12.82
CA SER A 77 -12.07 2.85 12.61
C SER A 77 -13.30 3.21 11.75
N LEU A 78 -13.20 4.26 10.94
CA LEU A 78 -14.20 4.62 9.95
C LEU A 78 -14.19 3.68 8.75
N TRP A 79 -15.22 3.74 7.91
CA TRP A 79 -15.34 3.09 6.60
C TRP A 79 -15.17 1.56 6.67
N ASP A 80 -14.27 0.98 5.87
CA ASP A 80 -14.03 -0.47 5.80
C ASP A 80 -13.68 -1.09 7.16
N ALA A 81 -13.12 -0.32 8.09
CA ALA A 81 -12.79 -0.83 9.42
C ALA A 81 -14.01 -1.37 10.18
N ARG A 82 -15.20 -0.83 9.89
CA ARG A 82 -16.46 -1.34 10.46
C ARG A 82 -16.83 -2.70 9.91
N TRP A 83 -16.60 -2.94 8.62
CA TRP A 83 -16.84 -4.24 8.02
C TRP A 83 -15.92 -5.30 8.64
N TYR A 84 -14.66 -4.96 8.87
CA TYR A 84 -13.73 -5.87 9.57
C TYR A 84 -14.16 -6.13 11.03
N GLU A 85 -14.71 -5.14 11.73
CA GLU A 85 -15.27 -5.32 13.07
C GLU A 85 -16.50 -6.23 13.05
N ILE A 86 -17.42 -6.02 12.11
CA ILE A 86 -18.61 -6.87 11.91
C ILE A 86 -18.19 -8.32 11.63
N ILE A 87 -17.21 -8.55 10.77
CA ILE A 87 -16.70 -9.87 10.44
C ILE A 87 -16.03 -10.52 11.66
N GLY A 88 -15.24 -9.79 12.43
CA GLY A 88 -14.60 -10.29 13.64
C GLY A 88 -15.61 -10.78 14.69
N ILE A 89 -16.71 -10.06 14.87
CA ILE A 89 -17.73 -10.39 15.86
C ILE A 89 -18.75 -11.42 15.37
N GLY A 90 -19.24 -11.25 14.12
CA GLY A 90 -20.39 -12.01 13.59
C GLY A 90 -20.07 -12.98 12.46
N GLY A 91 -18.85 -12.91 11.89
CA GLY A 91 -18.48 -13.71 10.73
C GLY A 91 -19.16 -13.26 9.43
N TYR A 92 -19.36 -14.19 8.52
CA TYR A 92 -19.92 -13.94 7.18
C TYR A 92 -21.37 -14.44 7.08
N PRO A 93 -22.26 -13.72 6.40
CA PRO A 93 -23.65 -14.15 6.21
C PRO A 93 -23.70 -15.40 5.31
N ARG A 94 -24.60 -16.31 5.60
CA ARG A 94 -24.84 -17.50 4.74
C ARG A 94 -25.70 -17.17 3.53
N GLU A 95 -26.57 -16.19 3.65
CA GLU A 95 -27.40 -15.67 2.58
C GLU A 95 -26.89 -14.29 2.19
N LEU A 96 -26.80 -14.04 0.90
CA LEU A 96 -26.40 -12.71 0.43
C LEU A 96 -27.55 -11.73 0.64
N PRO A 97 -27.31 -10.57 1.30
CA PRO A 97 -28.32 -9.55 1.43
C PRO A 97 -28.67 -8.97 0.05
N LEU A 98 -29.95 -8.70 -0.15
CA LEU A 98 -30.46 -8.09 -1.39
C LEU A 98 -30.82 -6.63 -1.14
N ALA A 99 -30.57 -5.80 -2.13
CA ALA A 99 -31.05 -4.43 -2.21
C ALA A 99 -32.52 -4.40 -2.68
N ASP A 100 -33.17 -3.25 -2.65
CA ASP A 100 -34.56 -3.08 -3.04
C ASP A 100 -34.83 -3.45 -4.53
N ASP A 101 -33.81 -3.42 -5.35
CA ASP A 101 -33.85 -3.82 -6.77
C ASP A 101 -33.70 -5.34 -6.99
N GLY A 102 -33.59 -6.13 -5.91
CA GLY A 102 -33.42 -7.57 -5.95
C GLY A 102 -32.00 -8.07 -6.25
N HIS A 103 -31.03 -7.18 -6.44
CA HIS A 103 -29.62 -7.54 -6.61
C HIS A 103 -28.90 -7.65 -5.26
N VAL A 104 -27.72 -8.30 -5.27
CA VAL A 104 -26.87 -8.41 -4.08
C VAL A 104 -26.46 -7.01 -3.61
N ALA A 105 -26.71 -6.72 -2.33
CA ALA A 105 -26.30 -5.49 -1.69
C ALA A 105 -24.83 -5.56 -1.20
N GLU A 106 -24.26 -4.41 -0.82
CA GLU A 106 -22.95 -4.35 -0.15
C GLU A 106 -22.96 -5.23 1.09
N ASN A 107 -21.93 -6.06 1.25
CA ASN A 107 -21.88 -7.01 2.36
C ASN A 107 -20.45 -7.41 2.74
N ALA A 108 -20.33 -8.21 3.82
CA ALA A 108 -19.07 -8.62 4.41
C ALA A 108 -18.17 -9.44 3.47
N TRP A 109 -18.69 -10.10 2.45
CA TRP A 109 -17.91 -10.96 1.54
C TRP A 109 -16.91 -10.20 0.67
N ALA A 110 -17.04 -8.87 0.54
CA ALA A 110 -16.00 -8.03 -0.09
C ALA A 110 -14.70 -7.97 0.72
N PHE A 111 -14.71 -8.35 1.99
CA PHE A 111 -13.60 -8.20 2.93
C PHE A 111 -13.05 -9.56 3.36
N LEU A 112 -11.76 -9.78 3.19
CA LEU A 112 -11.12 -11.07 3.38
C LEU A 112 -10.77 -11.34 4.85
N PRO A 113 -10.74 -12.62 5.30
CA PRO A 113 -10.80 -13.00 6.72
C PRO A 113 -9.51 -12.83 7.52
N LEU A 114 -8.32 -12.72 6.89
CA LEU A 114 -7.08 -12.80 7.64
C LEU A 114 -6.86 -11.58 8.55
N TYR A 115 -7.24 -10.38 8.09
CA TYR A 115 -7.09 -9.17 8.90
C TYR A 115 -8.07 -9.15 10.09
N PRO A 116 -9.40 -9.35 9.91
CA PRO A 116 -10.29 -9.43 11.06
C PRO A 116 -9.95 -10.60 12.00
N GLY A 117 -9.53 -11.75 11.47
CA GLY A 117 -9.09 -12.89 12.31
C GLY A 117 -7.82 -12.58 13.11
N ALA A 118 -6.85 -11.87 12.53
CA ALA A 118 -5.65 -11.44 13.26
C ALA A 118 -6.00 -10.38 14.33
N THR A 119 -6.97 -9.52 14.06
CA THR A 119 -7.46 -8.54 15.03
C THR A 119 -8.19 -9.23 16.17
N GLU A 120 -9.07 -10.19 15.85
CA GLU A 120 -9.78 -11.00 16.86
C GLU A 120 -8.80 -11.77 17.75
N ALA A 121 -7.77 -12.38 17.17
CA ALA A 121 -6.72 -13.03 17.95
C ALA A 121 -6.00 -12.04 18.91
N ALA A 122 -5.83 -10.79 18.51
CA ALA A 122 -5.24 -9.76 19.38
C ALA A 122 -6.19 -9.32 20.51
N THR A 123 -7.52 -9.39 20.32
CA THR A 123 -8.49 -9.10 21.39
C THR A 123 -8.43 -10.12 22.52
N LEU A 124 -7.97 -11.34 22.27
CA LEU A 124 -7.74 -12.36 23.30
C LEU A 124 -6.70 -11.91 24.36
N LEU A 125 -5.90 -10.89 24.07
CA LEU A 125 -5.00 -10.24 25.03
C LEU A 125 -5.70 -9.19 25.90
N GLY A 126 -7.04 -9.09 25.84
CA GLY A 126 -7.86 -8.10 26.59
C GLY A 126 -7.90 -6.73 25.92
N LEU A 127 -7.50 -6.59 24.67
CA LEU A 127 -7.54 -5.32 23.93
C LEU A 127 -8.95 -5.08 23.34
N PRO A 128 -9.51 -3.85 23.44
CA PRO A 128 -10.67 -3.48 22.66
C PRO A 128 -10.41 -3.63 21.15
N TRP A 129 -11.44 -4.01 20.38
CA TRP A 129 -11.32 -4.27 18.93
C TRP A 129 -10.58 -3.15 18.16
N LYS A 130 -11.03 -1.90 18.31
CA LYS A 130 -10.44 -0.75 17.61
C LYS A 130 -8.95 -0.57 17.91
N LEU A 131 -8.54 -0.80 19.15
CA LEU A 131 -7.13 -0.74 19.53
C LEU A 131 -6.33 -1.91 18.94
N ALA A 132 -6.88 -3.13 19.02
CA ALA A 132 -6.29 -4.34 18.42
C ALA A 132 -6.09 -4.16 16.90
N ALA A 133 -7.11 -3.66 16.19
CA ALA A 133 -7.05 -3.38 14.77
C ALA A 133 -5.92 -2.39 14.40
N VAL A 134 -5.80 -1.29 15.14
CA VAL A 134 -4.70 -0.32 14.96
C VAL A 134 -3.33 -0.96 15.23
N ILE A 135 -3.19 -1.75 16.29
CA ILE A 135 -1.93 -2.43 16.63
C ILE A 135 -1.52 -3.42 15.54
N VAL A 136 -2.46 -4.22 15.03
CA VAL A 136 -2.22 -5.15 13.93
C VAL A 136 -1.74 -4.38 12.68
N ALA A 137 -2.44 -3.28 12.32
CA ALA A 137 -2.07 -2.47 11.17
C ALA A 137 -0.68 -1.83 11.33
N VAL A 138 -0.37 -1.21 12.48
CA VAL A 138 0.93 -0.58 12.75
C VAL A 138 2.05 -1.61 12.73
N THR A 139 1.84 -2.78 13.34
CA THR A 139 2.85 -3.84 13.40
C THR A 139 3.12 -4.43 12.02
N ALA A 140 2.08 -4.70 11.24
CA ALA A 140 2.22 -5.19 9.87
C ALA A 140 2.91 -4.15 8.96
N GLY A 141 2.53 -2.87 9.06
CA GLY A 141 3.18 -1.78 8.33
C GLY A 141 4.66 -1.61 8.70
N TYR A 142 5.02 -1.81 9.97
CA TYR A 142 6.42 -1.84 10.40
C TYR A 142 7.16 -3.03 9.78
N GLY A 143 6.56 -4.22 9.81
CA GLY A 143 7.10 -5.38 9.11
C GLY A 143 7.33 -5.14 7.63
N ALA A 144 6.34 -4.52 6.95
CA ALA A 144 6.45 -4.12 5.54
C ALA A 144 7.63 -3.15 5.31
N ALA A 145 7.84 -2.17 6.18
CA ALA A 145 8.96 -1.23 6.10
C ALA A 145 10.33 -1.91 6.25
N LEU A 146 10.45 -2.88 7.17
CA LEU A 146 11.68 -3.68 7.35
C LEU A 146 11.97 -4.53 6.11
N VAL A 147 10.95 -5.21 5.58
CA VAL A 147 11.10 -6.06 4.38
C VAL A 147 11.37 -5.20 3.15
N LEU A 148 10.69 -4.07 2.98
CA LEU A 148 10.94 -3.12 1.89
C LEU A 148 12.40 -2.64 1.90
N HIS A 149 12.94 -2.28 3.08
CA HIS A 149 14.36 -1.90 3.17
C HIS A 149 15.27 -3.02 2.65
N ARG A 150 15.01 -4.28 3.06
CA ARG A 150 15.78 -5.44 2.60
C ARG A 150 15.63 -5.67 1.10
N LEU A 151 14.43 -5.52 0.57
CA LEU A 151 14.16 -5.62 -0.87
C LEU A 151 14.92 -4.53 -1.64
N MET A 152 14.88 -3.30 -1.18
CA MET A 152 15.56 -2.18 -1.86
C MET A 152 17.08 -2.30 -1.82
N LEU A 153 17.66 -2.94 -0.80
CA LEU A 153 19.11 -3.23 -0.74
C LEU A 153 19.59 -4.21 -1.83
N ARG A 154 18.68 -4.91 -2.51
CA ARG A 154 19.05 -5.75 -3.69
C ARG A 154 19.41 -4.91 -4.91
N PHE A 155 18.94 -3.65 -4.95
CA PHE A 155 19.00 -2.79 -6.13
C PHE A 155 19.65 -1.43 -5.86
N LEU A 156 19.64 -0.99 -4.61
CA LEU A 156 20.00 0.37 -4.21
C LEU A 156 21.05 0.36 -3.09
N GLU A 157 21.86 1.42 -3.06
CA GLU A 157 22.75 1.69 -1.93
C GLU A 157 21.98 1.90 -0.61
N PRO A 158 22.58 1.63 0.57
CA PRO A 158 21.91 1.71 1.86
C PRO A 158 21.16 3.03 2.13
N ASP A 159 21.73 4.18 1.76
CA ASP A 159 21.11 5.50 1.96
C ASP A 159 19.85 5.68 1.10
N ARG A 160 19.86 5.13 -0.12
CA ARG A 160 18.69 5.17 -1.01
C ARG A 160 17.63 4.17 -0.58
N ALA A 161 18.04 2.98 -0.15
CA ALA A 161 17.12 2.00 0.39
C ALA A 161 16.38 2.53 1.64
N LEU A 162 17.11 3.21 2.54
CA LEU A 162 16.49 3.87 3.70
C LEU A 162 15.58 5.03 3.27
N PHE A 163 15.97 5.80 2.25
CA PHE A 163 15.13 6.89 1.74
C PHE A 163 13.85 6.36 1.07
N ALA A 164 13.88 5.19 0.42
CA ALA A 164 12.68 4.53 -0.06
C ALA A 164 11.72 4.18 1.10
N VAL A 165 12.24 3.75 2.26
CA VAL A 165 11.42 3.54 3.46
C VAL A 165 10.83 4.85 3.97
N VAL A 166 11.56 5.96 3.94
CA VAL A 166 10.99 7.28 4.28
C VAL A 166 9.80 7.58 3.39
N LEU A 167 9.96 7.49 2.06
CA LEU A 167 8.89 7.78 1.08
C LEU A 167 7.68 6.84 1.27
N PHE A 168 7.90 5.56 1.52
CA PHE A 168 6.84 4.60 1.84
C PHE A 168 6.07 5.00 3.10
N SER A 169 6.79 5.37 4.16
CA SER A 169 6.21 5.66 5.47
C SER A 169 5.42 6.98 5.51
N ILE A 170 5.69 7.90 4.57
CA ILE A 170 4.99 9.20 4.45
C ILE A 170 4.20 9.33 3.15
N ALA A 171 3.97 8.23 2.41
CA ALA A 171 3.15 8.23 1.20
C ALA A 171 1.76 8.84 1.47
N PRO A 172 1.07 9.41 0.46
CA PRO A 172 -0.22 10.09 0.67
C PRO A 172 -1.24 9.23 1.44
N VAL A 173 -1.32 7.94 1.12
CA VAL A 173 -2.24 6.99 1.78
C VAL A 173 -1.61 6.25 2.96
N SER A 174 -0.42 6.65 3.42
CA SER A 174 0.26 5.97 4.55
C SER A 174 -0.46 6.05 5.90
N PRO A 175 -1.43 6.95 6.15
CA PRO A 175 -2.27 6.89 7.33
C PRO A 175 -2.97 5.54 7.52
N ILE A 176 -3.29 4.85 6.43
CA ILE A 176 -3.93 3.53 6.48
C ILE A 176 -3.08 2.49 7.22
N MET A 177 -1.75 2.71 7.33
CA MET A 177 -0.87 1.85 8.13
C MET A 177 -1.03 2.01 9.65
N GLN A 178 -1.95 2.84 10.10
CA GLN A 178 -2.33 2.99 11.50
C GLN A 178 -3.84 3.13 11.69
N PHE A 179 -4.61 2.67 10.70
CA PHE A 179 -6.06 2.56 10.74
C PHE A 179 -6.48 1.08 10.79
N GLY A 180 -7.73 0.82 11.15
CA GLY A 180 -8.29 -0.52 11.26
C GLY A 180 -8.47 -1.23 9.91
N TYR A 181 -7.40 -1.34 9.09
CA TYR A 181 -7.45 -1.73 7.70
C TYR A 181 -6.46 -2.85 7.34
N ALA A 182 -6.82 -3.69 6.37
CA ALA A 182 -6.02 -4.84 5.94
C ALA A 182 -4.80 -4.50 5.09
N GLU A 183 -4.70 -3.26 4.59
CA GLU A 183 -3.64 -2.83 3.65
C GLU A 183 -2.23 -3.03 4.19
N SER A 184 -2.00 -2.78 5.46
CA SER A 184 -0.69 -2.97 6.09
C SER A 184 -0.21 -4.41 6.00
N LEU A 185 -1.09 -5.38 6.26
CA LEU A 185 -0.81 -6.81 6.05
C LEU A 185 -0.57 -7.09 4.56
N GLY A 186 -1.40 -6.52 3.68
CA GLY A 186 -1.21 -6.63 2.24
C GLY A 186 0.16 -6.14 1.80
N PHE A 187 0.63 -4.99 2.29
CA PHE A 187 1.97 -4.46 1.99
C PHE A 187 3.08 -5.36 2.50
N LEU A 188 2.92 -5.95 3.68
CA LEU A 188 3.87 -6.92 4.22
C LEU A 188 4.00 -8.14 3.31
N TRP A 189 2.86 -8.70 2.86
CA TRP A 189 2.86 -9.87 1.99
C TRP A 189 3.44 -9.56 0.60
N VAL A 190 3.09 -8.43 0.00
CA VAL A 190 3.68 -7.98 -1.27
C VAL A 190 5.20 -7.82 -1.14
N ALA A 191 5.67 -7.14 -0.08
CA ALA A 191 7.11 -6.93 0.13
C ALA A 191 7.85 -8.27 0.34
N LEU A 192 7.29 -9.19 1.14
CA LEU A 192 7.84 -10.52 1.37
C LEU A 192 7.86 -11.36 0.09
N ALA A 193 6.74 -11.40 -0.65
CA ALA A 193 6.65 -12.14 -1.89
C ALA A 193 7.68 -11.67 -2.92
N LEU A 194 7.85 -10.35 -3.07
CA LEU A 194 8.85 -9.79 -3.98
C LEU A 194 10.28 -10.06 -3.51
N LEU A 195 10.56 -9.94 -2.20
CA LEU A 195 11.88 -10.28 -1.66
C LEU A 195 12.23 -11.75 -1.89
N LEU A 196 11.28 -12.65 -1.63
CA LEU A 196 11.45 -14.09 -1.82
C LEU A 196 11.62 -14.46 -3.30
N LEU A 197 10.88 -13.79 -4.19
CA LEU A 197 11.00 -13.96 -5.64
C LEU A 197 12.39 -13.53 -6.13
N VAL A 198 12.83 -12.34 -5.75
CA VAL A 198 14.16 -11.80 -6.10
C VAL A 198 15.28 -12.68 -5.54
N ASP A 199 15.11 -13.21 -4.33
CA ASP A 199 16.07 -14.12 -3.67
C ASP A 199 15.92 -15.58 -4.14
N ARG A 200 14.99 -15.86 -5.08
CA ARG A 200 14.69 -17.21 -5.63
C ARG A 200 14.32 -18.23 -4.56
N ARG A 201 13.70 -17.78 -3.47
CA ARG A 201 13.24 -18.64 -2.38
C ARG A 201 11.79 -19.07 -2.61
N TYR A 202 11.52 -19.70 -3.74
CA TYR A 202 10.17 -20.00 -4.23
C TYR A 202 9.32 -20.81 -3.26
N GLY A 203 9.88 -21.79 -2.54
CA GLY A 203 9.12 -22.60 -1.59
C GLY A 203 8.47 -21.78 -0.47
N TRP A 204 9.11 -20.68 -0.04
CA TRP A 204 8.56 -19.78 0.95
C TRP A 204 7.45 -18.86 0.42
N LEU A 205 7.26 -18.79 -0.90
CA LEU A 205 6.15 -18.05 -1.49
C LEU A 205 4.81 -18.69 -1.17
N VAL A 206 4.74 -20.02 -1.00
CA VAL A 206 3.48 -20.73 -0.74
C VAL A 206 2.74 -20.19 0.48
N PRO A 207 3.32 -20.19 1.71
CA PRO A 207 2.64 -19.63 2.87
C PRO A 207 2.38 -18.12 2.77
N VAL A 208 3.28 -17.36 2.13
CA VAL A 208 3.11 -15.91 1.96
C VAL A 208 1.94 -15.61 1.02
N VAL A 209 1.84 -16.30 -0.11
CA VAL A 209 0.75 -16.13 -1.07
C VAL A 209 -0.58 -16.58 -0.47
N LEU A 210 -0.59 -17.67 0.29
CA LEU A 210 -1.79 -18.12 0.99
C LEU A 210 -2.30 -17.07 1.96
N ALA A 211 -1.44 -16.54 2.82
CA ALA A 211 -1.79 -15.46 3.73
C ALA A 211 -2.26 -14.20 2.99
N TRP A 212 -1.60 -13.85 1.89
CA TRP A 212 -1.99 -12.71 1.08
C TRP A 212 -3.36 -12.89 0.43
N ALA A 213 -3.63 -14.06 -0.16
CA ALA A 213 -4.90 -14.37 -0.83
C ALA A 213 -6.11 -14.24 0.09
N PHE A 214 -5.91 -14.41 1.42
CA PHE A 214 -6.94 -14.22 2.45
C PHE A 214 -6.86 -12.86 3.18
N THR A 215 -5.97 -11.96 2.73
CA THR A 215 -5.85 -10.60 3.27
C THR A 215 -6.46 -9.55 2.34
N ARG A 216 -6.08 -9.56 1.07
CA ARG A 216 -6.51 -8.59 0.04
C ARG A 216 -6.44 -9.22 -1.34
N PRO A 217 -7.34 -8.87 -2.27
CA PRO A 217 -7.21 -9.28 -3.67
C PRO A 217 -5.85 -8.87 -4.25
N GLY A 218 -5.25 -9.73 -5.07
CA GLY A 218 -3.94 -9.44 -5.69
C GLY A 218 -3.13 -10.69 -6.05
N ALA A 219 -3.51 -11.87 -5.52
CA ALA A 219 -2.80 -13.12 -5.80
C ALA A 219 -2.76 -13.45 -7.30
N LEU A 220 -3.83 -13.17 -8.06
CA LEU A 220 -3.86 -13.38 -9.51
C LEU A 220 -2.87 -12.47 -10.26
N ALA A 221 -2.69 -11.22 -9.79
CA ALA A 221 -1.65 -10.35 -10.33
C ALA A 221 -0.25 -10.90 -10.04
N PHE A 222 -0.05 -11.52 -8.87
CA PHE A 222 1.23 -12.13 -8.54
C PHE A 222 1.46 -13.43 -9.32
N ALA A 223 0.41 -14.19 -9.64
CA ALA A 223 0.50 -15.35 -10.54
C ALA A 223 1.01 -14.92 -11.93
N LEU A 224 0.50 -13.81 -12.48
CA LEU A 224 1.02 -13.23 -13.73
C LEU A 224 2.49 -12.81 -13.58
N THR A 225 2.87 -12.21 -12.44
CA THR A 225 4.27 -11.86 -12.14
C THR A 225 5.17 -13.09 -12.17
N LEU A 226 4.73 -14.21 -11.57
CA LEU A 226 5.47 -15.50 -11.60
C LEU A 226 5.57 -16.07 -13.01
N GLY A 227 4.51 -15.97 -13.80
CA GLY A 227 4.52 -16.37 -15.21
C GLY A 227 5.55 -15.56 -16.03
N LEU A 228 5.57 -14.24 -15.87
CA LEU A 228 6.54 -13.36 -16.52
C LEU A 228 7.98 -13.64 -16.04
N HIS A 229 8.16 -13.89 -14.74
CA HIS A 229 9.45 -14.29 -14.17
C HIS A 229 9.93 -15.62 -14.77
N PHE A 230 9.06 -16.62 -14.88
CA PHE A 230 9.37 -17.91 -15.50
C PHE A 230 9.81 -17.72 -16.94
N VAL A 231 9.02 -17.01 -17.76
CA VAL A 231 9.32 -16.75 -19.18
C VAL A 231 10.64 -16.01 -19.32
N TRP A 232 10.87 -14.99 -18.49
CA TRP A 232 12.12 -14.24 -18.50
C TRP A 232 13.32 -15.12 -18.16
N ARG A 233 13.26 -15.92 -17.10
CA ARG A 233 14.32 -16.84 -16.69
C ARG A 233 14.55 -17.92 -17.73
N TRP A 234 13.50 -18.48 -18.31
CA TRP A 234 13.58 -19.48 -19.36
C TRP A 234 14.24 -18.93 -20.62
N TRP A 235 13.95 -17.69 -20.98
CA TRP A 235 14.56 -17.02 -22.15
C TRP A 235 16.06 -16.72 -21.95
N HIS A 236 16.48 -16.45 -20.72
CA HIS A 236 17.85 -16.10 -20.38
C HIS A 236 18.63 -17.27 -19.77
N ARG A 237 18.14 -18.50 -19.84
CA ARG A 237 18.73 -19.69 -19.19
C ARG A 237 20.18 -20.01 -19.60
N ASP A 238 20.61 -19.54 -20.76
CA ASP A 238 21.99 -19.69 -21.23
C ASP A 238 22.96 -18.78 -20.43
N ARG A 239 22.48 -17.66 -19.88
CA ARG A 239 23.25 -16.70 -19.08
C ARG A 239 23.00 -16.84 -17.58
N ASP A 240 21.82 -17.27 -17.22
CA ASP A 240 21.35 -17.44 -15.86
C ASP A 240 20.67 -18.82 -15.74
N PRO A 241 21.43 -19.86 -15.33
CA PRO A 241 20.96 -21.24 -15.33
C PRO A 241 19.62 -21.42 -14.61
N PHE A 242 18.69 -22.09 -15.29
CA PHE A 242 17.36 -22.37 -14.80
C PHE A 242 17.07 -23.88 -14.90
N PRO A 243 17.54 -24.68 -13.93
CA PRO A 243 17.47 -26.14 -14.00
C PRO A 243 16.01 -26.64 -13.92
N PRO A 244 15.68 -27.81 -14.50
CA PRO A 244 14.31 -28.33 -14.54
C PRO A 244 13.62 -28.43 -13.19
N ARG A 245 14.34 -28.76 -12.12
CA ARG A 245 13.79 -28.79 -10.76
C ARG A 245 13.29 -27.40 -10.32
N GLU A 246 14.05 -26.37 -10.60
CA GLU A 246 13.65 -24.98 -10.27
C GLU A 246 12.46 -24.55 -11.11
N GLN A 247 12.44 -24.91 -12.42
CA GLN A 247 11.30 -24.66 -13.32
C GLN A 247 10.02 -25.28 -12.77
N LEU A 248 10.05 -26.57 -12.35
CA LEU A 248 8.89 -27.23 -11.75
C LEU A 248 8.40 -26.55 -10.47
N VAL A 249 9.32 -26.10 -9.63
CA VAL A 249 8.95 -25.36 -8.40
C VAL A 249 8.26 -24.03 -8.74
N VAL A 250 8.80 -23.26 -9.69
CA VAL A 250 8.18 -21.98 -10.10
C VAL A 250 6.80 -22.22 -10.73
N ILE A 251 6.65 -23.25 -11.59
CA ILE A 251 5.34 -23.62 -12.15
C ILE A 251 4.38 -24.02 -11.05
N GLY A 252 4.80 -24.91 -10.13
CA GLY A 252 3.95 -25.36 -9.01
C GLY A 252 3.48 -24.22 -8.11
N VAL A 253 4.37 -23.28 -7.77
CA VAL A 253 4.04 -22.06 -7.02
C VAL A 253 3.11 -21.16 -7.83
N GLY A 254 3.34 -21.02 -9.14
CA GLY A 254 2.47 -20.24 -10.02
C GLY A 254 1.04 -20.80 -10.05
N LEU A 255 0.90 -22.10 -10.26
CA LEU A 255 -0.41 -22.79 -10.23
C LEU A 255 -1.08 -22.67 -8.87
N PHE A 256 -0.33 -22.89 -7.78
CA PHE A 256 -0.83 -22.68 -6.42
C PHE A 256 -1.33 -21.24 -6.23
N THR A 257 -0.61 -20.25 -6.75
CA THR A 257 -0.98 -18.83 -6.66
C THR A 257 -2.28 -18.52 -7.41
N VAL A 258 -2.50 -19.16 -8.57
CA VAL A 258 -3.79 -19.08 -9.29
C VAL A 258 -4.92 -19.66 -8.45
N LEU A 259 -4.72 -20.88 -7.91
CA LEU A 259 -5.72 -21.53 -7.05
C LEU A 259 -6.03 -20.69 -5.81
N ALA A 260 -5.01 -20.15 -5.14
CA ALA A 260 -5.17 -19.27 -3.99
C ALA A 260 -5.95 -17.99 -4.36
N GLY A 261 -5.73 -17.44 -5.57
CA GLY A 261 -6.46 -16.26 -6.06
C GLY A 261 -7.95 -16.50 -6.29
N PHE A 262 -8.36 -17.73 -6.58
CA PHE A 262 -9.76 -18.12 -6.70
C PHE A 262 -10.34 -18.72 -5.40
N ALA A 263 -9.54 -18.93 -4.36
CA ALA A 263 -10.00 -19.59 -3.15
C ALA A 263 -11.15 -18.82 -2.48
N TRP A 264 -11.06 -17.48 -2.40
CA TRP A 264 -12.10 -16.69 -1.75
C TRP A 264 -13.45 -16.75 -2.51
N PRO A 265 -13.52 -16.47 -3.81
CA PRO A 265 -14.74 -16.67 -4.60
C PRO A 265 -15.34 -18.08 -4.46
N LEU A 266 -14.49 -19.12 -4.44
CA LEU A 266 -14.95 -20.51 -4.26
C LEU A 266 -15.54 -20.74 -2.87
N ILE A 267 -14.99 -20.14 -1.82
CA ILE A 267 -15.54 -20.21 -0.47
C ILE A 267 -16.90 -19.49 -0.42
N VAL A 268 -17.01 -18.30 -1.01
CA VAL A 268 -18.29 -17.58 -1.10
C VAL A 268 -19.34 -18.44 -1.77
N TRP A 269 -19.02 -19.03 -2.92
CA TRP A 269 -19.90 -19.96 -3.60
C TRP A 269 -20.29 -21.16 -2.70
N GLY A 270 -19.31 -21.80 -2.07
CA GLY A 270 -19.56 -22.97 -1.21
C GLY A 270 -20.44 -22.68 0.01
N VAL A 271 -20.40 -21.43 0.53
CA VAL A 271 -21.18 -21.04 1.71
C VAL A 271 -22.58 -20.51 1.32
N THR A 272 -22.67 -19.71 0.25
CA THR A 272 -23.91 -19.01 -0.16
C THR A 272 -24.71 -19.80 -1.20
N GLY A 273 -24.09 -20.79 -1.87
CA GLY A 273 -24.69 -21.50 -2.99
C GLY A 273 -24.72 -20.70 -4.31
N GLN A 274 -24.25 -19.44 -4.33
CA GLN A 274 -24.27 -18.57 -5.50
C GLN A 274 -22.88 -18.51 -6.13
N VAL A 275 -22.73 -19.01 -7.35
CA VAL A 275 -21.45 -19.11 -8.07
C VAL A 275 -20.81 -17.74 -8.34
N ASP A 276 -21.62 -16.73 -8.56
CA ASP A 276 -21.27 -15.33 -8.83
C ASP A 276 -21.33 -14.43 -7.60
N GLY A 277 -21.64 -15.00 -6.42
CA GLY A 277 -21.89 -14.25 -5.18
C GLY A 277 -20.78 -13.28 -4.78
N TYR A 278 -19.50 -13.66 -5.00
CA TYR A 278 -18.39 -12.73 -4.78
C TYR A 278 -18.37 -11.59 -5.81
N THR A 279 -18.56 -11.91 -7.08
CA THR A 279 -18.54 -10.90 -8.15
C THR A 279 -19.70 -9.91 -7.98
N GLU A 280 -20.90 -10.42 -7.68
CA GLU A 280 -22.08 -9.58 -7.42
C GLU A 280 -21.87 -8.66 -6.20
N THR A 281 -21.22 -9.18 -5.14
CA THR A 281 -20.82 -8.37 -3.98
C THR A 281 -19.88 -7.23 -4.38
N GLU A 282 -18.85 -7.50 -5.19
CA GLU A 282 -17.92 -6.47 -5.66
C GLU A 282 -18.60 -5.45 -6.59
N LEU A 283 -19.56 -5.90 -7.42
CA LEU A 283 -20.33 -5.03 -8.30
C LEU A 283 -21.29 -4.11 -7.53
N ALA A 284 -21.75 -4.52 -6.36
CA ALA A 284 -22.59 -3.69 -5.50
C ALA A 284 -21.92 -2.35 -5.15
N TRP A 285 -20.61 -2.37 -4.83
CA TRP A 285 -19.84 -1.19 -4.47
C TRP A 285 -19.69 -0.16 -5.59
N ARG A 286 -19.74 -0.57 -6.85
CA ARG A 286 -19.67 0.36 -7.99
C ARG A 286 -21.05 0.83 -8.47
N SER A 287 -22.12 0.14 -8.06
CA SER A 287 -23.47 0.45 -8.52
C SER A 287 -23.92 1.85 -8.12
N ALA A 288 -23.42 2.40 -7.01
CA ALA A 288 -23.67 3.77 -6.58
C ALA A 288 -23.18 4.83 -7.59
N TYR A 289 -22.18 4.49 -8.42
CA TYR A 289 -21.61 5.42 -9.42
C TYR A 289 -22.28 5.30 -10.79
N ILE A 290 -22.42 4.07 -11.29
CA ILE A 290 -22.83 3.82 -12.70
C ILE A 290 -24.08 2.93 -12.82
N GLY A 291 -24.75 2.64 -11.70
CA GLY A 291 -25.81 1.63 -11.66
C GLY A 291 -25.28 0.22 -11.82
N ARG A 292 -26.18 -0.75 -11.86
CA ARG A 292 -25.82 -2.16 -12.06
C ARG A 292 -25.39 -2.41 -13.51
N GLN A 293 -24.18 -2.91 -13.66
CA GLN A 293 -23.61 -3.30 -14.95
C GLN A 293 -22.74 -4.53 -14.76
N GLU A 294 -22.76 -5.45 -15.72
CA GLU A 294 -21.87 -6.60 -15.75
C GLU A 294 -20.38 -6.18 -15.80
N LEU A 295 -19.52 -7.02 -15.24
CA LEU A 295 -18.10 -6.83 -15.33
C LEU A 295 -17.58 -7.28 -16.69
N VAL A 296 -17.31 -6.32 -17.57
CA VAL A 296 -16.58 -6.57 -18.81
C VAL A 296 -15.12 -6.18 -18.59
N PRO A 297 -14.16 -7.13 -18.59
CA PRO A 297 -12.75 -6.82 -18.35
C PRO A 297 -12.23 -5.70 -19.26
N LEU A 298 -11.32 -4.85 -18.72
CA LEU A 298 -10.70 -3.69 -19.37
C LEU A 298 -11.62 -2.48 -19.59
N THR A 299 -12.92 -2.56 -19.29
CA THR A 299 -13.85 -1.41 -19.41
C THR A 299 -13.96 -0.55 -18.15
N PRO A 300 -13.75 -1.07 -16.91
CA PRO A 300 -14.08 -0.32 -15.69
C PRO A 300 -13.37 1.03 -15.57
N TRP A 301 -12.11 1.12 -15.99
CA TRP A 301 -11.37 2.39 -15.95
C TRP A 301 -11.94 3.44 -16.90
N PHE A 302 -12.37 3.04 -18.10
CA PHE A 302 -13.00 3.96 -19.05
C PHE A 302 -14.37 4.40 -18.57
N GLN A 303 -15.16 3.48 -17.97
CA GLN A 303 -16.44 3.81 -17.33
C GLN A 303 -16.25 4.81 -16.19
N GLY A 304 -15.30 4.56 -15.29
CA GLY A 304 -14.98 5.48 -14.20
C GLY A 304 -14.45 6.82 -14.70
N GLY A 305 -13.53 6.81 -15.69
CA GLY A 305 -13.03 8.05 -16.29
C GLY A 305 -14.16 8.90 -16.89
N ALA A 306 -15.08 8.28 -17.62
CA ALA A 306 -16.26 8.95 -18.16
C ALA A 306 -17.15 9.54 -17.05
N TRP A 307 -17.40 8.76 -16.00
CA TRP A 307 -18.20 9.19 -14.84
C TRP A 307 -17.58 10.39 -14.12
N TRP A 308 -16.28 10.32 -13.78
CA TRP A 308 -15.58 11.42 -13.10
C TRP A 308 -15.54 12.69 -13.95
N ALA A 309 -15.34 12.57 -15.28
CA ALA A 309 -15.39 13.72 -16.17
C ALA A 309 -16.78 14.39 -16.13
N THR A 310 -17.85 13.62 -16.26
CA THR A 310 -19.22 14.16 -16.22
C THR A 310 -19.56 14.74 -14.85
N TRP A 311 -19.08 14.14 -13.76
CA TRP A 311 -19.30 14.64 -12.40
C TRP A 311 -18.69 16.04 -12.18
N VAL A 312 -17.55 16.34 -12.81
CA VAL A 312 -16.93 17.68 -12.78
C VAL A 312 -17.42 18.60 -13.93
N GLY A 313 -18.46 18.22 -14.67
CA GLY A 313 -19.05 19.03 -15.75
C GLY A 313 -18.30 18.97 -17.08
N LEU A 314 -17.39 17.99 -17.27
CA LEU A 314 -16.68 17.78 -18.53
C LEU A 314 -17.37 16.70 -19.39
N PRO A 315 -17.20 16.72 -20.72
CA PRO A 315 -17.67 15.64 -21.58
C PRO A 315 -17.04 14.29 -21.25
N ALA A 316 -17.79 13.20 -21.28
CA ALA A 316 -17.34 11.83 -20.97
C ALA A 316 -16.06 11.40 -21.71
N TRP A 317 -15.93 11.78 -23.01
CA TRP A 317 -14.75 11.45 -23.82
C TRP A 317 -13.44 12.00 -23.24
N VAL A 318 -13.49 13.13 -22.49
CA VAL A 318 -12.30 13.72 -21.83
C VAL A 318 -11.76 12.74 -20.78
N GLY A 319 -12.64 12.14 -19.98
CA GLY A 319 -12.27 11.14 -19.00
C GLY A 319 -11.73 9.86 -19.65
N ILE A 320 -12.36 9.40 -20.73
CA ILE A 320 -11.89 8.25 -21.50
C ILE A 320 -10.48 8.51 -22.06
N ALA A 321 -10.26 9.68 -22.66
CA ALA A 321 -8.95 10.08 -23.18
C ALA A 321 -7.90 10.17 -22.07
N ALA A 322 -8.26 10.73 -20.92
CA ALA A 322 -7.36 10.82 -19.75
C ALA A 322 -6.94 9.43 -19.27
N VAL A 323 -7.84 8.45 -19.20
CA VAL A 323 -7.50 7.07 -18.87
C VAL A 323 -6.54 6.48 -19.90
N GLY A 324 -6.75 6.70 -21.20
CA GLY A 324 -5.80 6.27 -22.23
C GLY A 324 -4.40 6.86 -22.04
N VAL A 325 -4.30 8.16 -21.76
CA VAL A 325 -3.01 8.83 -21.48
C VAL A 325 -2.37 8.26 -20.23
N LEU A 326 -3.13 8.03 -19.14
CA LEU A 326 -2.61 7.43 -17.90
C LEU A 326 -2.11 6.00 -18.13
N ALA A 327 -2.82 5.18 -18.90
CA ALA A 327 -2.39 3.82 -19.22
C ALA A 327 -1.08 3.80 -20.02
N VAL A 328 -0.96 4.66 -21.06
CA VAL A 328 0.27 4.81 -21.84
C VAL A 328 1.41 5.36 -20.97
N GLY A 329 1.14 6.37 -20.13
CA GLY A 329 2.11 6.94 -19.21
C GLY A 329 2.61 5.91 -18.18
N PHE A 330 1.71 5.09 -17.63
CA PHE A 330 2.08 3.99 -16.73
C PHE A 330 2.95 2.94 -17.44
N ALA A 331 2.57 2.53 -18.65
CA ALA A 331 3.38 1.62 -19.45
C ALA A 331 4.78 2.19 -19.76
N ALA A 332 4.85 3.47 -20.15
CA ALA A 332 6.12 4.16 -20.43
C ALA A 332 6.99 4.29 -19.15
N MET A 333 6.36 4.55 -18.00
CA MET A 333 7.05 4.63 -16.70
C MET A 333 7.86 3.37 -16.40
N LEU A 334 7.37 2.17 -16.76
CA LEU A 334 8.07 0.90 -16.55
C LEU A 334 9.43 0.83 -17.27
N PHE A 335 9.65 1.67 -18.27
CA PHE A 335 10.90 1.73 -19.03
C PHE A 335 11.85 2.84 -18.59
N LEU A 336 11.42 3.70 -17.64
CA LEU A 336 12.30 4.74 -17.11
C LEU A 336 13.57 4.14 -16.46
N PRO A 337 14.74 4.77 -16.63
CA PRO A 337 16.00 4.25 -16.10
C PRO A 337 15.97 4.01 -14.58
N ALA A 338 15.28 4.85 -13.83
CA ALA A 338 15.12 4.70 -12.38
C ALA A 338 14.31 3.46 -12.01
N VAL A 339 13.23 3.15 -12.75
CA VAL A 339 12.39 1.96 -12.55
C VAL A 339 13.12 0.70 -12.99
N ARG A 340 13.86 0.77 -14.12
CA ARG A 340 14.68 -0.35 -14.59
C ARG A 340 15.75 -0.78 -13.59
N ARG A 341 16.25 0.14 -12.75
CA ARG A 341 17.21 -0.17 -11.67
C ARG A 341 16.64 -1.08 -10.59
N LEU A 342 15.33 -1.14 -10.41
CA LEU A 342 14.68 -2.00 -9.42
C LEU A 342 14.60 -3.47 -9.85
N GLY A 343 15.24 -3.83 -10.95
CA GLY A 343 15.23 -5.19 -11.49
C GLY A 343 13.95 -5.53 -12.24
N VAL A 344 13.97 -6.72 -12.84
CA VAL A 344 12.91 -7.17 -13.74
C VAL A 344 11.66 -7.61 -12.95
N ASP A 345 11.84 -8.27 -11.80
CA ASP A 345 10.73 -8.82 -11.01
C ASP A 345 9.85 -7.73 -10.40
N ILE A 346 10.45 -6.63 -9.91
CA ILE A 346 9.69 -5.47 -9.45
C ILE A 346 8.88 -4.86 -10.60
N ARG A 347 9.47 -4.77 -11.79
CA ARG A 347 8.76 -4.25 -12.98
C ARG A 347 7.63 -5.18 -13.41
N PHE A 348 7.82 -6.48 -13.33
CA PHE A 348 6.76 -7.46 -13.60
C PHE A 348 5.63 -7.32 -12.61
N TRP A 349 5.93 -7.13 -11.32
CA TRP A 349 4.90 -6.86 -10.34
C TRP A 349 4.12 -5.57 -10.65
N LEU A 350 4.82 -4.47 -10.92
CA LEU A 350 4.17 -3.20 -11.26
C LEU A 350 3.26 -3.36 -12.49
N ALA A 351 3.75 -4.04 -13.54
CA ALA A 351 2.98 -4.30 -14.75
C ALA A 351 1.77 -5.20 -14.49
N SER A 352 1.96 -6.31 -13.78
CA SER A 352 0.91 -7.30 -13.51
C SER A 352 -0.19 -6.74 -12.63
N TYR A 353 0.17 -6.01 -11.56
CA TYR A 353 -0.81 -5.41 -10.67
C TYR A 353 -1.54 -4.24 -11.35
N GLY A 354 -0.82 -3.42 -12.11
CA GLY A 354 -1.42 -2.37 -12.92
C GLY A 354 -2.41 -2.93 -13.94
N LEU A 355 -2.04 -4.01 -14.65
CA LEU A 355 -2.93 -4.67 -15.60
C LEU A 355 -4.14 -5.32 -14.91
N TYR A 356 -3.92 -5.96 -13.74
CA TYR A 356 -5.02 -6.53 -12.94
C TYR A 356 -6.03 -5.46 -12.56
N LEU A 357 -5.59 -4.34 -12.03
CA LEU A 357 -6.49 -3.24 -11.69
C LEU A 357 -7.18 -2.68 -12.95
N PHE A 358 -6.43 -2.48 -14.02
CA PHE A 358 -6.99 -1.97 -15.27
C PHE A 358 -8.08 -2.91 -15.84
N ALA A 359 -7.95 -4.22 -15.61
CA ALA A 359 -8.91 -5.20 -16.10
C ALA A 359 -10.22 -5.23 -15.29
N VAL A 360 -10.17 -5.09 -13.95
CA VAL A 360 -11.34 -5.39 -13.11
C VAL A 360 -11.76 -4.29 -12.16
N PHE A 361 -10.90 -3.32 -11.83
CA PHE A 361 -11.19 -2.31 -10.83
C PHE A 361 -11.84 -1.07 -11.46
N PHE A 362 -13.00 -0.66 -10.92
CA PHE A 362 -13.64 0.61 -11.26
C PHE A 362 -13.02 1.74 -10.41
N PRO A 363 -12.42 2.79 -11.04
CA PRO A 363 -11.83 3.91 -10.31
C PRO A 363 -12.89 4.73 -9.56
N GLN A 364 -12.87 4.61 -8.26
CA GLN A 364 -13.74 5.33 -7.32
C GLN A 364 -12.91 6.08 -6.28
N SER A 365 -13.51 6.62 -5.23
CA SER A 365 -12.81 7.35 -4.15
C SER A 365 -11.65 6.56 -3.54
N SER A 366 -11.79 5.23 -3.42
CA SER A 366 -10.75 4.31 -2.90
C SER A 366 -9.55 4.09 -3.85
N THR A 367 -9.53 4.66 -5.04
CA THR A 367 -8.50 4.42 -6.06
C THR A 367 -7.08 4.62 -5.54
N PHE A 368 -6.83 5.68 -4.77
CA PHE A 368 -5.49 5.95 -4.22
C PHE A 368 -5.02 4.83 -3.27
N ARG A 369 -5.93 4.28 -2.48
CA ARG A 369 -5.67 3.16 -1.58
C ARG A 369 -5.43 1.86 -2.34
N ILE A 370 -6.25 1.58 -3.34
CA ILE A 370 -6.17 0.36 -4.15
C ILE A 370 -4.91 0.35 -5.03
N LEU A 371 -4.37 1.51 -5.41
CA LEU A 371 -3.09 1.64 -6.10
C LEU A 371 -1.87 1.45 -5.17
N ALA A 372 -2.05 1.50 -3.86
CA ALA A 372 -0.94 1.47 -2.90
C ALA A 372 -0.05 0.22 -2.98
N PRO A 373 -0.48 -1.01 -3.38
CA PRO A 373 0.41 -2.15 -3.61
C PRO A 373 1.46 -1.95 -4.70
N LEU A 374 1.36 -0.88 -5.49
CA LEU A 374 2.45 -0.42 -6.37
C LEU A 374 3.60 0.28 -5.60
N PHE A 375 3.56 0.30 -4.28
CA PHE A 375 4.54 0.98 -3.42
C PHE A 375 6.02 0.66 -3.70
N PRO A 376 6.43 -0.49 -4.27
CA PRO A 376 7.85 -0.72 -4.60
C PRO A 376 8.44 0.34 -5.54
N ILE A 377 7.60 1.11 -6.25
CA ILE A 377 8.02 2.25 -7.08
C ILE A 377 8.76 3.34 -6.29
N VAL A 378 8.56 3.43 -4.96
CA VAL A 378 9.30 4.39 -4.11
C VAL A 378 10.81 4.20 -4.20
N GLY A 379 11.28 2.98 -4.54
CA GLY A 379 12.68 2.72 -4.82
C GLY A 379 13.21 3.52 -6.00
N ALA A 380 12.42 3.69 -7.07
CA ALA A 380 12.77 4.53 -8.21
C ALA A 380 12.79 6.01 -7.83
N LEU A 381 11.81 6.45 -7.02
CA LEU A 381 11.76 7.82 -6.49
C LEU A 381 12.92 8.12 -5.53
N ALA A 382 13.53 7.11 -4.92
CA ALA A 382 14.67 7.27 -4.03
C ALA A 382 16.03 7.38 -4.76
N VAL A 383 16.08 7.17 -6.09
CA VAL A 383 17.32 7.19 -6.87
C VAL A 383 18.02 8.56 -6.87
N PRO A 384 17.34 9.71 -7.06
CA PRO A 384 18.00 11.00 -7.09
C PRO A 384 18.68 11.37 -5.77
N ARG A 385 19.86 12.00 -5.87
CA ARG A 385 20.66 12.43 -4.70
C ARG A 385 20.56 13.91 -4.38
N ALA A 386 20.01 14.70 -5.28
CA ALA A 386 19.90 16.14 -5.11
C ALA A 386 19.10 16.48 -3.83
N ARG A 387 19.66 17.32 -2.96
CA ARG A 387 19.03 17.65 -1.67
C ARG A 387 17.70 18.37 -1.86
N TRP A 388 17.63 19.28 -2.82
CA TRP A 388 16.39 20.00 -3.12
C TRP A 388 15.27 19.03 -3.52
N TYR A 389 15.56 18.05 -4.39
CA TYR A 389 14.59 17.02 -4.79
C TYR A 389 14.08 16.22 -3.59
N ARG A 390 15.01 15.75 -2.72
CA ARG A 390 14.62 14.94 -1.54
C ARG A 390 13.74 15.72 -0.58
N TRP A 391 14.05 16.99 -0.34
CA TRP A 391 13.19 17.83 0.50
C TRP A 391 11.85 18.12 -0.16
N SER A 392 11.84 18.47 -1.45
CA SER A 392 10.60 18.76 -2.17
C SER A 392 9.65 17.55 -2.21
N ILE A 393 10.16 16.35 -2.49
CA ILE A 393 9.31 15.15 -2.53
C ILE A 393 8.78 14.79 -1.12
N VAL A 394 9.59 14.93 -0.06
CA VAL A 394 9.13 14.69 1.31
C VAL A 394 8.02 15.67 1.69
N LEU A 395 8.22 16.98 1.45
CA LEU A 395 7.21 17.99 1.73
C LEU A 395 5.94 17.77 0.92
N LEU A 396 6.07 17.43 -0.36
CA LEU A 396 4.93 17.09 -1.22
C LEU A 396 4.13 15.90 -0.69
N LEU A 397 4.80 14.80 -0.33
CA LEU A 397 4.11 13.61 0.18
C LEU A 397 3.42 13.89 1.52
N ILE A 398 4.04 14.69 2.40
CA ILE A 398 3.43 15.11 3.67
C ILE A 398 2.19 15.97 3.41
N ALA A 399 2.26 16.92 2.47
CA ALA A 399 1.12 17.76 2.09
C ALA A 399 -0.02 16.92 1.48
N LEU A 400 0.31 15.97 0.60
CA LEU A 400 -0.66 15.05 0.00
C LEU A 400 -1.25 14.09 1.03
N GLN A 401 -0.50 13.69 2.07
CA GLN A 401 -1.02 12.89 3.17
C GLN A 401 -2.08 13.66 3.98
N TYR A 402 -1.81 14.93 4.27
CA TYR A 402 -2.77 15.80 4.94
C TYR A 402 -4.02 16.02 4.07
N TRP A 403 -3.82 16.29 2.78
CA TRP A 403 -4.92 16.42 1.82
C TRP A 403 -5.79 15.15 1.77
N TRP A 404 -5.17 13.96 1.75
CA TRP A 404 -5.91 12.70 1.73
C TRP A 404 -6.73 12.50 3.03
N LEU A 405 -6.15 12.83 4.18
CA LEU A 405 -6.87 12.76 5.46
C LEU A 405 -8.05 13.74 5.52
N ALA A 406 -7.83 14.99 5.12
CA ALA A 406 -8.84 16.04 5.23
C ALA A 406 -9.89 16.00 4.13
N GLY A 407 -9.53 15.57 2.91
CA GLY A 407 -10.40 15.63 1.74
C GLY A 407 -10.98 14.28 1.32
N VAL A 408 -10.43 13.15 1.82
CA VAL A 408 -10.87 11.82 1.39
C VAL A 408 -11.27 10.93 2.57
N TRP A 409 -10.51 10.96 3.69
CA TRP A 409 -10.80 10.12 4.84
C TRP A 409 -11.87 10.71 5.77
N ARG A 410 -11.83 12.02 6.00
CA ARG A 410 -12.79 12.71 6.87
C ARG A 410 -14.20 12.59 6.30
N VAL A 411 -15.17 12.29 7.15
CA VAL A 411 -16.59 12.26 6.79
C VAL A 411 -17.18 13.67 6.93
N ASP A 412 -17.73 14.20 5.86
CA ASP A 412 -18.49 15.46 5.86
C ASP A 412 -19.97 15.13 5.56
N ASP A 413 -20.86 15.38 6.53
CA ASP A 413 -22.31 15.11 6.47
C ASP A 413 -22.66 13.65 6.09
N TYR A 414 -23.28 13.46 4.96
CA TYR A 414 -23.76 12.17 4.44
C TYR A 414 -22.92 11.69 3.28
N ASP A 415 -21.61 11.70 3.43
CA ASP A 415 -20.68 11.26 2.40
C ASP A 415 -20.65 9.73 2.27
N TRP A 416 -20.90 9.23 1.07
CA TRP A 416 -20.89 7.82 0.68
C TRP A 416 -19.67 7.43 -0.13
N THR A 417 -18.60 8.19 -0.07
CA THR A 417 -17.38 7.97 -0.83
C THR A 417 -16.25 7.41 0.03
N PRO A 418 -16.30 6.11 0.43
CA PRO A 418 -15.26 5.50 1.24
C PRO A 418 -13.91 5.58 0.53
N PRO A 419 -12.83 5.94 1.25
CA PRO A 419 -11.51 6.14 0.69
C PRO A 419 -10.81 4.86 0.27
#